data_ba838159f05850d11ad410e5072419b9
#
_entry.id   ba838159f05850d11ad410e5072419b9
#
_cell.length_a   1.000
_cell.length_b   1.000
_cell.length_c   1.000
_cell.angle_alpha   90.00
_cell.angle_beta   90.00
_cell.angle_gamma   90.00
#
_symmetry.space_group_name_H-M   'P 1'
#
loop_
_entity.id
_entity.type
_entity.pdbx_description
1 polymer ?
#
loop_
_entity_poly.entity_id
_entity_poly.type
_entity_poly.pdbx_seq_one_letter_code
_entity_poly.pdbx_strand_id
1 'polypeptide(L)'
;MRNISQETKDSIVNIFPKENTLAIIIFGSFGTDRATYNSDIDIAWIPTKKVPITELAIKTQSLRNVLDINVDLKIVTDNYTVELRKNIFEGDIIYQSKEFQDYLNNFYIENSDVIDILNWRDMHGS
;
A
#
# COMPACT_ATOMS: atom_id res chain seq x y z
N MET A 1 4.57 7.69 -17.80
CA MET A 1 4.64 7.13 -16.43
C MET A 1 5.10 8.19 -15.45
N ARG A 2 4.42 8.28 -14.33
CA ARG A 2 4.86 9.18 -13.25
C ARG A 2 5.80 8.44 -12.33
N ASN A 3 6.92 9.06 -12.04
CA ASN A 3 7.86 8.55 -11.07
C ASN A 3 7.87 9.46 -9.85
N ILE A 4 7.90 8.87 -8.68
CA ILE A 4 8.00 9.59 -7.42
C ILE A 4 9.45 9.60 -7.00
N SER A 5 9.98 10.80 -6.73
CA SER A 5 11.37 10.92 -6.30
C SER A 5 11.58 10.31 -4.91
N GLN A 6 12.80 9.95 -4.60
CA GLN A 6 13.11 9.42 -3.28
C GLN A 6 12.81 10.46 -2.19
N GLU A 7 13.06 11.74 -2.48
CA GLU A 7 12.74 12.82 -1.55
C GLU A 7 11.25 12.86 -1.23
N THR A 8 10.40 12.71 -2.24
CA THR A 8 8.95 12.68 -2.04
C THR A 8 8.54 11.43 -1.25
N LYS A 9 9.13 10.27 -1.55
CA LYS A 9 8.87 9.03 -0.80
C LYS A 9 9.22 9.21 0.67
N ASP A 10 10.35 9.84 0.96
CA ASP A 10 10.77 10.10 2.34
C ASP A 10 9.78 11.04 3.04
N SER A 11 9.27 12.04 2.34
CA SER A 11 8.26 12.94 2.87
C SER A 11 6.97 12.22 3.21
N ILE A 12 6.55 11.27 2.36
CA ILE A 12 5.39 10.43 2.62
C ILE A 12 5.61 9.60 3.89
N VAL A 13 6.74 8.92 3.98
CA VAL A 13 7.05 8.03 5.10
C VAL A 13 7.05 8.80 6.42
N ASN A 14 7.56 10.02 6.41
CA ASN A 14 7.65 10.84 7.62
C ASN A 14 6.30 11.25 8.21
N ILE A 15 5.23 11.12 7.43
CA ILE A 15 3.87 11.43 7.91
C ILE A 15 3.38 10.35 8.91
N PHE A 16 3.91 9.14 8.81
CA PHE A 16 3.42 8.00 9.58
C PHE A 16 4.28 7.71 10.82
N PRO A 17 3.64 7.28 11.93
CA PRO A 17 4.39 6.91 13.13
C PRO A 17 5.11 5.58 12.90
N LYS A 18 6.42 5.57 12.98
CA LYS A 18 7.21 4.35 12.73
C LYS A 18 6.92 3.26 13.76
N GLU A 19 6.60 3.65 14.99
CA GLU A 19 6.26 2.71 16.05
C GLU A 19 4.93 1.99 15.81
N ASN A 20 4.11 2.49 14.90
CA ASN A 20 2.83 1.86 14.55
C ASN A 20 2.73 1.53 13.06
N THR A 21 3.87 1.34 12.40
CA THR A 21 3.85 1.11 10.96
C THR A 21 4.68 -0.12 10.60
N LEU A 22 4.04 -1.14 10.03
CA LEU A 22 4.74 -2.28 9.45
C LEU A 22 5.30 -1.91 8.08
N ALA A 23 4.49 -1.28 7.24
CA ALA A 23 4.93 -0.89 5.90
C ALA A 23 4.05 0.21 5.33
N ILE A 24 4.60 0.94 4.37
CA ILE A 24 3.89 1.90 3.52
C ILE A 24 4.15 1.49 2.08
N ILE A 25 3.08 1.33 1.31
CA ILE A 25 3.16 0.82 -0.07
C ILE A 25 2.36 1.72 -1.00
N ILE A 26 2.96 2.11 -2.12
CA ILE A 26 2.24 2.78 -3.20
C ILE A 26 1.81 1.70 -4.20
N PHE A 27 0.53 1.67 -4.54
CA PHE A 27 -0.01 0.60 -5.37
C PHE A 27 -1.03 1.14 -6.37
N GLY A 28 -1.71 0.25 -7.08
CA GLY A 28 -2.73 0.63 -8.04
C GLY A 28 -2.13 1.04 -9.37
N SER A 29 -2.80 1.91 -10.11
CA SER A 29 -2.38 2.33 -11.44
C SER A 29 -1.33 3.42 -11.46
N PHE A 30 -1.04 4.04 -10.30
CA PHE A 30 -0.06 5.13 -10.24
C PHE A 30 1.33 4.60 -10.61
N GLY A 31 2.02 5.33 -11.49
CA GLY A 31 3.33 4.90 -11.96
C GLY A 31 3.28 3.92 -13.12
N THR A 32 2.08 3.56 -13.59
CA THR A 32 1.90 2.68 -14.76
C THR A 32 1.54 3.50 -15.99
N ASP A 33 1.52 2.84 -17.15
CA ASP A 33 1.13 3.49 -18.40
C ASP A 33 -0.32 3.95 -18.41
N ARG A 34 -1.14 3.41 -17.49
CA ARG A 34 -2.54 3.82 -17.35
C ARG A 34 -2.71 5.08 -16.53
N ALA A 35 -1.69 5.47 -15.76
CA ALA A 35 -1.78 6.65 -14.91
C ALA A 35 -1.90 7.89 -15.79
N THR A 36 -2.86 8.75 -15.45
CA THR A 36 -3.04 10.04 -16.11
C THR A 36 -2.63 11.13 -15.17
N TYR A 37 -2.59 12.34 -15.68
CA TYR A 37 -2.23 13.50 -14.87
C TYR A 37 -3.14 13.68 -13.65
N ASN A 38 -4.40 13.27 -13.79
CA ASN A 38 -5.42 13.43 -12.74
C ASN A 38 -5.67 12.16 -11.94
N SER A 39 -4.86 11.12 -12.14
CA SER A 39 -5.03 9.87 -11.39
C SER A 39 -4.71 10.10 -9.93
N ASP A 40 -5.55 9.52 -9.05
CA ASP A 40 -5.27 9.49 -7.63
C ASP A 40 -4.06 8.59 -7.38
N ILE A 41 -3.33 8.91 -6.33
CA ILE A 41 -2.31 7.99 -5.85
C ILE A 41 -2.92 7.11 -4.75
N ASP A 42 -2.73 5.81 -4.88
CA ASP A 42 -3.18 4.83 -3.90
C ASP A 42 -2.02 4.50 -2.97
N ILE A 43 -2.21 4.77 -1.68
CA ILE A 43 -1.20 4.50 -0.66
C ILE A 43 -1.81 3.57 0.38
N ALA A 44 -1.08 2.51 0.73
CA ALA A 44 -1.48 1.58 1.77
C ALA A 44 -0.61 1.78 3.00
N TRP A 45 -1.27 1.91 4.14
CA TRP A 45 -0.64 1.93 5.45
C TRP A 45 -0.98 0.61 6.14
N ILE A 46 0.05 -0.15 6.49
CA ILE A 46 -0.09 -1.40 7.23
C ILE A 46 0.35 -1.11 8.66
N PRO A 47 -0.60 -0.84 9.57
CA PRO A 47 -0.25 -0.48 10.95
C PRO A 47 -0.07 -1.73 11.80
N THR A 48 0.60 -1.56 12.96
CA THR A 48 0.72 -2.62 13.96
C THR A 48 -0.48 -2.67 14.89
N LYS A 49 -1.18 -1.54 15.03
CA LYS A 49 -2.33 -1.39 15.93
C LYS A 49 -3.48 -0.75 15.17
N LYS A 50 -4.68 -0.94 15.70
CA LYS A 50 -5.88 -0.32 15.12
C LYS A 50 -5.71 1.20 15.06
N VAL A 51 -6.12 1.78 13.93
CA VAL A 51 -6.03 3.21 13.66
C VAL A 51 -7.43 3.82 13.70
N PRO A 52 -7.65 4.86 14.53
CA PRO A 52 -8.93 5.57 14.53
C PRO A 52 -9.20 6.27 13.20
N ILE A 53 -10.47 6.43 12.86
CA ILE A 53 -10.85 7.07 11.58
C ILE A 53 -10.39 8.52 11.53
N THR A 54 -10.32 9.20 12.67
CA THR A 54 -9.79 10.57 12.74
C THR A 54 -8.33 10.63 12.32
N GLU A 55 -7.55 9.65 12.71
CA GLU A 55 -6.14 9.53 12.33
C GLU A 55 -6.02 9.34 10.82
N LEU A 56 -6.86 8.50 10.24
CA LEU A 56 -6.90 8.28 8.79
C LEU A 56 -7.16 9.60 8.05
N ALA A 57 -8.12 10.39 8.52
CA ALA A 57 -8.45 11.67 7.90
C ALA A 57 -7.28 12.65 7.96
N ILE A 58 -6.61 12.72 9.11
CA ILE A 58 -5.47 13.61 9.31
C ILE A 58 -4.31 13.21 8.38
N LYS A 59 -3.99 11.92 8.32
CA LYS A 59 -2.91 11.42 7.47
C LYS A 59 -3.21 11.66 6.00
N THR A 60 -4.45 11.43 5.58
CA THR A 60 -4.88 11.67 4.19
C THR A 60 -4.67 13.14 3.81
N GLN A 61 -5.08 14.07 4.68
CA GLN A 61 -4.89 15.48 4.40
C GLN A 61 -3.41 15.87 4.34
N SER A 62 -2.61 15.33 5.25
CA SER A 62 -1.16 15.57 5.24
C SER A 62 -0.52 15.08 3.95
N LEU A 63 -0.93 13.90 3.46
CA LEU A 63 -0.44 13.35 2.20
C LEU A 63 -0.82 14.24 1.02
N ARG A 64 -2.05 14.72 0.97
CA ARG A 64 -2.50 15.63 -0.10
C ARG A 64 -1.69 16.91 -0.11
N ASN A 65 -1.35 17.43 1.07
CA ASN A 65 -0.56 18.64 1.18
C ASN A 65 0.86 18.43 0.65
N VAL A 66 1.46 17.26 0.91
CA VAL A 66 2.82 16.94 0.45
C VAL A 66 2.84 16.69 -1.05
N LEU A 67 1.86 15.96 -1.56
CA LEU A 67 1.87 15.50 -2.95
C LEU A 67 1.17 16.45 -3.91
N ASP A 68 0.31 17.33 -3.40
CA ASP A 68 -0.51 18.25 -4.21
C ASP A 68 -1.34 17.53 -5.27
N ILE A 69 -1.79 16.31 -4.95
CA ILE A 69 -2.71 15.53 -5.77
C ILE A 69 -3.68 14.80 -4.84
N ASN A 70 -4.72 14.23 -5.43
CA ASN A 70 -5.66 13.43 -4.67
C ASN A 70 -4.99 12.13 -4.19
N VAL A 71 -5.25 11.77 -2.96
CA VAL A 71 -4.69 10.58 -2.33
C VAL A 71 -5.81 9.69 -1.82
N ASP A 72 -5.75 8.42 -2.15
CA ASP A 72 -6.60 7.39 -1.56
C ASP A 72 -5.75 6.59 -0.59
N LEU A 73 -5.87 6.88 0.70
CA LEU A 73 -5.14 6.19 1.75
C LEU A 73 -5.99 5.05 2.28
N LYS A 74 -5.47 3.84 2.19
CA LYS A 74 -6.12 2.65 2.74
C LYS A 74 -5.34 2.13 3.93
N ILE A 75 -6.05 1.81 5.01
CA ILE A 75 -5.47 1.11 6.15
C ILE A 75 -5.75 -0.37 5.93
N VAL A 76 -4.69 -1.15 5.72
CA VAL A 76 -4.82 -2.57 5.39
C VAL A 76 -5.13 -3.35 6.66
N THR A 77 -6.21 -4.13 6.60
CA THR A 77 -6.65 -5.00 7.69
C THR A 77 -6.94 -6.39 7.15
N ASP A 78 -7.16 -7.34 8.06
CA ASP A 78 -7.51 -8.71 7.69
C ASP A 78 -8.91 -8.82 7.05
N ASN A 79 -9.69 -7.74 7.10
CA ASN A 79 -10.99 -7.70 6.44
C ASN A 79 -10.89 -7.53 4.93
N TYR A 80 -9.73 -7.12 4.44
CA TYR A 80 -9.50 -7.02 2.99
C TYR A 80 -9.36 -8.43 2.41
N THR A 81 -9.84 -8.60 1.17
CA THR A 81 -9.71 -9.88 0.49
C THR A 81 -8.23 -10.24 0.28
N VAL A 82 -7.96 -11.53 0.12
CA VAL A 82 -6.61 -12.00 -0.18
C VAL A 82 -6.11 -11.40 -1.49
N GLU A 83 -6.98 -11.34 -2.51
CA GLU A 83 -6.62 -10.77 -3.80
C GLU A 83 -6.20 -9.30 -3.69
N LEU A 84 -6.97 -8.50 -2.97
CA LEU A 84 -6.65 -7.08 -2.80
C LEU A 84 -5.35 -6.91 -2.00
N ARG A 85 -5.18 -7.66 -0.91
CA ARG A 85 -3.95 -7.60 -0.12
C ARG A 85 -2.74 -8.00 -0.94
N LYS A 86 -2.86 -9.08 -1.73
CA LYS A 86 -1.80 -9.52 -2.63
C LYS A 86 -1.39 -8.39 -3.59
N ASN A 87 -2.38 -7.76 -4.22
CA ASN A 87 -2.12 -6.66 -5.16
C ASN A 87 -1.41 -5.49 -4.48
N ILE A 88 -1.81 -5.16 -3.25
CA ILE A 88 -1.16 -4.10 -2.48
C ILE A 88 0.29 -4.48 -2.18
N PHE A 89 0.53 -5.71 -1.70
CA PHE A 89 1.86 -6.14 -1.29
C PHE A 89 2.83 -6.26 -2.46
N GLU A 90 2.32 -6.36 -3.67
CA GLU A 90 3.14 -6.36 -4.90
C GLU A 90 3.44 -4.96 -5.41
N GLY A 91 2.96 -3.93 -4.74
CA GLY A 91 3.23 -2.55 -5.11
C GLY A 91 4.63 -2.09 -4.73
N ASP A 92 4.83 -0.79 -4.76
CA ASP A 92 6.12 -0.17 -4.42
C ASP A 92 6.20 0.05 -2.92
N ILE A 93 6.99 -0.78 -2.23
CA ILE A 93 7.19 -0.68 -0.78
C ILE A 93 8.18 0.44 -0.51
N ILE A 94 7.68 1.58 -0.02
CA ILE A 94 8.54 2.74 0.23
C ILE A 94 9.06 2.79 1.67
N TYR A 95 8.46 2.01 2.56
CA TYR A 95 8.94 1.82 3.93
C TYR A 95 8.53 0.44 4.42
N GLN A 96 9.42 -0.22 5.16
CA GLN A 96 9.08 -1.45 5.87
C GLN A 96 9.88 -1.55 7.16
N SER A 97 9.20 -2.05 8.20
CA SER A 97 9.86 -2.38 9.46
C SER A 97 10.49 -3.76 9.37
N LYS A 98 11.28 -4.11 10.40
CA LYS A 98 11.91 -5.44 10.47
C LYS A 98 10.87 -6.56 10.47
N GLU A 99 9.72 -6.31 11.07
CA GLU A 99 8.67 -7.30 11.27
C GLU A 99 7.85 -7.52 10.02
N PHE A 100 7.96 -6.65 9.03
CA PHE A 100 7.12 -6.74 7.84
C PHE A 100 7.39 -8.00 7.03
N GLN A 101 8.63 -8.45 6.93
CA GLN A 101 8.96 -9.67 6.20
C GLN A 101 8.29 -10.90 6.81
N ASP A 102 8.27 -11.00 8.14
CA ASP A 102 7.58 -12.09 8.81
C ASP A 102 6.07 -12.01 8.58
N TYR A 103 5.51 -10.80 8.66
CA TYR A 103 4.10 -10.56 8.37
C TYR A 103 3.77 -11.01 6.95
N LEU A 104 4.58 -10.65 5.99
CA LEU A 104 4.38 -10.97 4.59
C LEU A 104 4.49 -12.47 4.34
N ASN A 105 5.51 -13.12 4.92
CA ASN A 105 5.70 -14.56 4.80
C ASN A 105 4.49 -15.30 5.37
N ASN A 106 4.01 -14.89 6.52
CA ASN A 106 2.83 -15.50 7.15
C ASN A 106 1.60 -15.35 6.27
N PHE A 107 1.41 -14.18 5.67
CA PHE A 107 0.31 -13.94 4.74
C PHE A 107 0.35 -14.94 3.57
N TYR A 108 1.51 -15.12 2.94
CA TYR A 108 1.66 -16.02 1.79
C TYR A 108 1.49 -17.47 2.20
N ILE A 109 2.00 -17.87 3.36
CA ILE A 109 1.85 -19.25 3.85
C ILE A 109 0.39 -19.55 4.16
N GLU A 110 -0.28 -18.67 4.90
CA GLU A 110 -1.66 -18.88 5.33
C GLU A 110 -2.65 -18.87 4.16
N ASN A 111 -2.31 -18.21 3.06
CA ASN A 111 -3.20 -18.03 1.92
C ASN A 111 -2.66 -18.70 0.65
N SER A 112 -1.75 -19.66 0.78
CA SER A 112 -1.05 -20.24 -0.36
C SER A 112 -2.00 -20.83 -1.40
N ASP A 113 -3.07 -21.51 -0.99
CA ASP A 113 -4.02 -22.12 -1.92
C ASP A 113 -4.72 -21.04 -2.77
N VAL A 114 -5.17 -19.98 -2.13
CA VAL A 114 -5.85 -18.89 -2.84
C VAL A 114 -4.88 -18.17 -3.77
N ILE A 115 -3.66 -17.92 -3.29
CA ILE A 115 -2.64 -17.23 -4.07
C ILE A 115 -2.23 -18.05 -5.29
N ASP A 116 -2.11 -19.37 -5.16
CA ASP A 116 -1.82 -20.26 -6.27
C ASP A 116 -2.91 -20.17 -7.34
N ILE A 117 -4.18 -20.15 -6.92
CA ILE A 117 -5.30 -20.00 -7.85
C ILE A 117 -5.25 -18.64 -8.56
N LEU A 118 -4.98 -17.57 -7.83
CA LEU A 118 -4.87 -16.24 -8.41
C LEU A 118 -3.73 -16.16 -9.42
N ASN A 119 -2.59 -16.72 -9.09
CA ASN A 119 -1.44 -16.75 -9.98
C ASN A 119 -1.72 -17.56 -11.24
N TRP A 120 -2.39 -18.70 -11.10
CA TRP A 120 -2.78 -19.51 -12.25
C TRP A 120 -3.71 -18.73 -13.16
N ARG A 121 -4.70 -18.04 -12.59
CA ARG A 121 -5.65 -17.23 -13.35
C ARG A 121 -4.94 -16.13 -14.12
N ASP A 122 -3.99 -15.44 -13.47
CA ASP A 122 -3.23 -14.37 -14.13
C ASP A 122 -2.40 -14.90 -15.29
N MET A 123 -1.89 -16.13 -15.19
CA MET A 123 -1.12 -16.75 -16.26
C MET A 123 -1.96 -17.29 -17.43
N HIS A 124 -3.18 -17.72 -17.16
CA HIS A 124 -3.99 -18.45 -18.14
C HIS A 124 -5.30 -17.76 -18.50
N GLY A 125 -5.77 -16.90 -17.63
CA GLY A 125 -7.13 -16.46 -17.74
C GLY A 125 -7.31 -15.12 -18.35
N SER A 126 -6.40 -14.42 -18.34
CA SER A 126 -6.60 -13.08 -18.83
C SER A 126 -7.85 -12.44 -18.46
#